data_7309c6ef3c30b63b76ce8d6dfaaa1aeb
#
_entry.id   7309c6ef3c30b63b76ce8d6dfaaa1aeb
#
_cell.length_a   1.000
_cell.length_b   1.000
_cell.length_c   1.000
_cell.angle_alpha   90.00
_cell.angle_beta   90.00
_cell.angle_gamma   90.00
#
_symmetry.space_group_name_H-M   'P 1'
#
loop_
_entity.id
_entity.type
_entity.pdbx_description
1 polymer ?
#
loop_
_entity_poly.entity_id
_entity_poly.type
_entity_poly.pdbx_seq_one_letter_code
_entity_poly.pdbx_strand_id
1 'polypeptide(L)'
;MVLGIDERINGVNLGNWLVLEKWMDPEPFVRTDEDDEIWMHRTHGALWSERNLAEELRRHRDAYITLEDFRIIADHGLNLVRIPIPYFIFGDWPGHPGCIAYLDRAFRWARETGLKIMIDLHTVPGSQNGFDNGGLTGVCKWAQNPDLVEYALNVLERLARRYRDEPTLHSIEVLNEPVSWSVFHGTSNTAKDVREASGSTHVPLRFLKRFYRDAYTRLRAILRPETLIVFHDGFRLLRWGDWFRRAGMRNVMLDTHQYLIAMEEPLFAGPARRLYLQSRHLPWLYRMLVGAREIAIRSAARHIPVLVGEWCVENRWPCTAETERTHTVKYRDCNARHGMRRRGRSIGATSLRVPRNRAAAKENRHVTRATAAISKHGI
;
A
#
# COMPACT_ATOMS: atom_id res chain seq x y z
N MET A 1 -23.96 -2.61 -6.75
CA MET A 1 -24.10 -1.28 -6.11
C MET A 1 -22.71 -0.64 -6.13
N VAL A 2 -22.55 0.59 -6.59
CA VAL A 2 -21.25 1.28 -6.57
C VAL A 2 -21.11 1.90 -5.19
N LEU A 3 -20.00 1.62 -4.48
CA LEU A 3 -19.70 2.31 -3.22
C LEU A 3 -19.49 3.80 -3.55
N GLY A 4 -20.38 4.65 -3.07
CA GLY A 4 -20.26 6.11 -3.25
C GLY A 4 -19.16 6.69 -2.35
N ILE A 5 -18.78 7.94 -2.60
CA ILE A 5 -17.83 8.69 -1.74
C ILE A 5 -18.32 8.75 -0.28
N ASP A 6 -19.63 8.59 -0.05
CA ASP A 6 -20.26 8.64 1.26
C ASP A 6 -20.38 7.27 1.95
N GLU A 7 -20.09 6.18 1.26
CA GLU A 7 -20.11 4.84 1.84
C GLU A 7 -18.78 4.55 2.56
N ARG A 8 -18.91 3.89 3.70
CA ARG A 8 -17.74 3.48 4.47
C ARG A 8 -17.00 2.37 3.76
N ILE A 9 -15.73 2.58 3.45
CA ILE A 9 -14.83 1.55 2.95
C ILE A 9 -14.20 0.84 4.14
N ASN A 10 -14.37 -0.49 4.18
CA ASN A 10 -13.62 -1.38 5.02
C ASN A 10 -12.90 -2.34 4.08
N GLY A 11 -11.60 -2.17 3.94
CA GLY A 11 -10.83 -2.89 2.95
C GLY A 11 -9.58 -3.55 3.51
N VAL A 12 -8.92 -4.29 2.64
CA VAL A 12 -7.66 -4.98 2.92
C VAL A 12 -6.73 -4.86 1.71
N ASN A 13 -5.42 -4.73 1.97
CA ASN A 13 -4.40 -4.76 0.94
C ASN A 13 -4.02 -6.22 0.62
N LEU A 14 -3.97 -6.56 -0.65
CA LEU A 14 -3.44 -7.83 -1.14
C LEU A 14 -1.96 -7.67 -1.51
N GLY A 15 -1.16 -7.27 -0.52
CA GLY A 15 0.29 -7.10 -0.67
C GLY A 15 1.01 -8.41 -0.98
N ASN A 16 2.21 -8.32 -1.51
CA ASN A 16 3.07 -9.44 -1.89
C ASN A 16 2.45 -10.46 -2.88
N TRP A 17 1.42 -10.07 -3.59
CA TRP A 17 0.82 -10.92 -4.63
C TRP A 17 1.35 -10.60 -6.03
N LEU A 18 1.19 -9.36 -6.48
CA LEU A 18 1.60 -8.91 -7.81
C LEU A 18 2.86 -8.03 -7.77
N VAL A 19 3.09 -7.34 -6.66
CA VAL A 19 4.35 -6.71 -6.26
C VAL A 19 4.91 -7.52 -5.11
N LEU A 20 6.18 -7.91 -5.20
CA LEU A 20 6.79 -8.78 -4.21
C LEU A 20 7.57 -7.99 -3.16
N GLU A 21 7.38 -8.38 -1.90
CA GLU A 21 8.05 -7.79 -0.75
C GLU A 21 8.61 -8.91 0.15
N LYS A 22 9.94 -9.01 0.23
CA LYS A 22 10.66 -10.10 0.93
C LYS A 22 10.21 -10.26 2.40
N TRP A 23 9.93 -9.16 3.09
CA TRP A 23 9.50 -9.19 4.49
C TRP A 23 8.11 -9.83 4.71
N MET A 24 7.25 -9.81 3.69
CA MET A 24 5.93 -10.45 3.75
C MET A 24 5.99 -11.95 3.47
N ASP A 25 6.79 -12.36 2.50
CA ASP A 25 7.07 -13.76 2.17
C ASP A 25 8.44 -13.87 1.50
N PRO A 26 9.45 -14.39 2.21
CA PRO A 26 10.80 -14.51 1.68
C PRO A 26 10.96 -15.61 0.62
N GLU A 27 9.97 -16.50 0.44
CA GLU A 27 10.13 -17.68 -0.42
C GLU A 27 10.49 -17.36 -1.87
N PRO A 28 9.91 -16.37 -2.56
CA PRO A 28 10.32 -16.00 -3.90
C PRO A 28 11.77 -15.50 -4.01
N PHE A 29 12.34 -15.02 -2.90
CA PHE A 29 13.68 -14.43 -2.83
C PHE A 29 14.77 -15.41 -2.39
N VAL A 30 14.41 -16.60 -1.88
CA VAL A 30 15.36 -17.56 -1.28
C VAL A 30 16.50 -17.95 -2.22
N ARG A 31 16.23 -18.07 -3.53
CA ARG A 31 17.24 -18.49 -4.49
C ARG A 31 18.25 -17.41 -4.85
N THR A 32 17.84 -16.16 -4.77
CA THR A 32 18.68 -15.02 -5.19
C THR A 32 19.25 -14.27 -4.00
N ASP A 33 18.63 -14.42 -2.82
CA ASP A 33 18.91 -13.68 -1.60
C ASP A 33 18.91 -12.14 -1.78
N GLU A 34 18.12 -11.66 -2.73
CA GLU A 34 17.95 -10.24 -3.00
C GLU A 34 16.94 -9.61 -2.05
N ASP A 35 17.04 -8.30 -1.83
CA ASP A 35 16.19 -7.58 -0.88
C ASP A 35 14.99 -6.91 -1.53
N ASP A 36 14.97 -6.76 -2.86
CA ASP A 36 13.86 -6.18 -3.61
C ASP A 36 13.52 -6.95 -4.88
N GLU A 37 12.33 -6.71 -5.43
CA GLU A 37 11.78 -7.43 -6.57
C GLU A 37 12.59 -7.21 -7.84
N ILE A 38 13.10 -6.01 -8.09
CA ILE A 38 13.83 -5.68 -9.32
C ILE A 38 15.18 -6.41 -9.35
N TRP A 39 15.91 -6.40 -8.25
CA TRP A 39 17.17 -7.16 -8.15
C TRP A 39 16.91 -8.65 -8.16
N MET A 40 15.85 -9.12 -7.53
CA MET A 40 15.48 -10.54 -7.60
C MET A 40 15.22 -10.97 -9.05
N HIS A 41 14.48 -10.20 -9.83
CA HIS A 41 14.25 -10.50 -11.25
C HIS A 41 15.54 -10.50 -12.07
N ARG A 42 16.39 -9.48 -11.89
CA ARG A 42 17.68 -9.35 -12.60
C ARG A 42 18.60 -10.53 -12.30
N THR A 43 18.77 -10.85 -11.02
CA THR A 43 19.66 -11.94 -10.56
C THR A 43 19.11 -13.29 -10.99
N HIS A 44 17.82 -13.54 -10.85
CA HIS A 44 17.20 -14.79 -11.27
C HIS A 44 17.30 -15.00 -12.80
N GLY A 45 16.99 -13.96 -13.57
CA GLY A 45 17.11 -14.00 -15.03
C GLY A 45 18.54 -14.27 -15.52
N ALA A 46 19.53 -13.67 -14.85
CA ALA A 46 20.94 -13.86 -15.16
C ALA A 46 21.47 -15.26 -14.79
N LEU A 47 21.03 -15.81 -13.63
CA LEU A 47 21.53 -17.10 -13.14
C LEU A 47 20.85 -18.31 -13.79
N TRP A 48 19.56 -18.21 -14.12
CA TRP A 48 18.80 -19.37 -14.63
C TRP A 48 18.14 -19.11 -15.99
N SER A 49 17.24 -18.21 -16.13
CA SER A 49 16.64 -17.64 -17.35
C SER A 49 15.36 -16.85 -17.01
N GLU A 50 14.92 -16.00 -17.93
CA GLU A 50 13.62 -15.31 -17.84
C GLU A 50 12.43 -16.29 -17.81
N ARG A 51 12.54 -17.43 -18.52
CA ARG A 51 11.49 -18.46 -18.50
C ARG A 51 11.32 -19.08 -17.12
N ASN A 52 12.42 -19.41 -16.44
CA ASN A 52 12.38 -19.97 -15.08
C ASN A 52 11.83 -18.95 -14.08
N LEU A 53 12.21 -17.67 -14.21
CA LEU A 53 11.65 -16.58 -13.43
C LEU A 53 10.12 -16.50 -13.61
N ALA A 54 9.64 -16.49 -14.86
CA ALA A 54 8.21 -16.43 -15.15
C ALA A 54 7.44 -17.62 -14.56
N GLU A 55 8.03 -18.82 -14.57
CA GLU A 55 7.44 -20.02 -13.94
C GLU A 55 7.37 -19.90 -12.41
N GLU A 56 8.39 -19.38 -11.78
CA GLU A 56 8.43 -19.19 -10.33
C GLU A 56 7.41 -18.15 -9.87
N LEU A 57 7.39 -17.01 -10.53
CA LEU A 57 6.38 -15.95 -10.28
C LEU A 57 4.95 -16.46 -10.53
N ARG A 58 4.74 -17.29 -11.55
CA ARG A 58 3.44 -17.90 -11.80
C ARG A 58 3.02 -18.81 -10.64
N ARG A 59 3.91 -19.67 -10.13
CA ARG A 59 3.62 -20.54 -8.98
C ARG A 59 3.26 -19.74 -7.74
N HIS A 60 4.02 -18.68 -7.44
CA HIS A 60 3.71 -17.77 -6.35
C HIS A 60 2.33 -17.14 -6.52
N ARG A 61 2.08 -16.48 -7.66
CA ARG A 61 0.82 -15.76 -7.93
C ARG A 61 -0.40 -16.66 -7.98
N ASP A 62 -0.26 -17.92 -8.43
CA ASP A 62 -1.34 -18.90 -8.45
C ASP A 62 -1.73 -19.38 -7.05
N ALA A 63 -0.78 -19.41 -6.11
CA ALA A 63 -0.98 -19.98 -4.78
C ALA A 63 -1.18 -18.94 -3.67
N TYR A 64 -0.67 -17.71 -3.86
CA TYR A 64 -0.59 -16.72 -2.78
C TYR A 64 -1.95 -16.09 -2.46
N ILE A 65 -2.69 -15.67 -3.48
CA ILE A 65 -4.08 -15.20 -3.37
C ILE A 65 -4.98 -16.04 -4.28
N THR A 66 -6.11 -16.49 -3.76
CA THR A 66 -7.07 -17.37 -4.41
C THR A 66 -8.49 -16.84 -4.29
N LEU A 67 -9.44 -17.44 -5.00
CA LEU A 67 -10.87 -17.13 -4.84
C LEU A 67 -11.36 -17.35 -3.40
N GLU A 68 -10.82 -18.35 -2.72
CA GLU A 68 -11.18 -18.62 -1.31
C GLU A 68 -10.80 -17.46 -0.39
N ASP A 69 -9.68 -16.79 -0.66
CA ASP A 69 -9.28 -15.61 0.10
C ASP A 69 -10.25 -14.44 -0.13
N PHE A 70 -10.74 -14.25 -1.36
CA PHE A 70 -11.78 -13.27 -1.65
C PHE A 70 -13.10 -13.58 -0.93
N ARG A 71 -13.51 -14.85 -0.85
CA ARG A 71 -14.67 -15.27 -0.07
C ARG A 71 -14.50 -15.00 1.41
N ILE A 72 -13.33 -15.36 1.97
CA ILE A 72 -13.01 -15.09 3.39
C ILE A 72 -13.08 -13.59 3.68
N ILE A 73 -12.54 -12.74 2.80
CA ILE A 73 -12.58 -11.29 2.95
C ILE A 73 -14.02 -10.77 2.96
N ALA A 74 -14.85 -11.23 2.03
CA ALA A 74 -16.26 -10.84 1.95
C ALA A 74 -17.07 -11.33 3.16
N ASP A 75 -16.87 -12.58 3.59
CA ASP A 75 -17.55 -13.18 4.74
C ASP A 75 -17.23 -12.47 6.06
N HIS A 76 -16.08 -11.79 6.14
CA HIS A 76 -15.71 -10.93 7.27
C HIS A 76 -16.32 -9.52 7.19
N GLY A 77 -17.18 -9.26 6.21
CA GLY A 77 -17.86 -7.97 6.05
C GLY A 77 -16.96 -6.84 5.51
N LEU A 78 -15.84 -7.20 4.90
CA LEU A 78 -15.03 -6.25 4.13
C LEU A 78 -15.67 -6.04 2.76
N ASN A 79 -15.52 -4.85 2.19
CA ASN A 79 -16.19 -4.48 0.94
C ASN A 79 -15.25 -4.03 -0.17
N LEU A 80 -13.94 -3.94 0.12
CA LEU A 80 -12.94 -3.51 -0.84
C LEU A 80 -11.61 -4.26 -0.66
N VAL A 81 -10.97 -4.59 -1.76
CA VAL A 81 -9.58 -5.03 -1.82
C VAL A 81 -8.73 -4.00 -2.56
N ARG A 82 -7.62 -3.55 -1.97
CA ARG A 82 -6.59 -2.76 -2.64
C ARG A 82 -5.54 -3.73 -3.18
N ILE A 83 -5.26 -3.63 -4.47
CA ILE A 83 -4.34 -4.53 -5.16
C ILE A 83 -3.13 -3.72 -5.66
N PRO A 84 -1.99 -3.82 -4.96
CA PRO A 84 -0.72 -3.31 -5.44
C PRO A 84 -0.32 -3.98 -6.75
N ILE A 85 0.01 -3.18 -7.78
CA ILE A 85 0.45 -3.67 -9.07
C ILE A 85 1.79 -3.04 -9.48
N PRO A 86 2.67 -3.78 -10.17
CA PRO A 86 3.91 -3.24 -10.66
C PRO A 86 3.71 -2.49 -11.98
N TYR A 87 4.64 -1.58 -12.29
CA TYR A 87 4.65 -0.87 -13.59
C TYR A 87 4.79 -1.80 -14.79
N PHE A 88 5.41 -2.95 -14.62
CA PHE A 88 5.58 -3.96 -15.66
C PHE A 88 4.41 -4.96 -15.76
N ILE A 89 3.24 -4.63 -15.21
CA ILE A 89 2.07 -5.52 -15.14
C ILE A 89 1.67 -6.10 -16.50
N PHE A 90 1.90 -5.37 -17.60
CA PHE A 90 1.57 -5.82 -18.95
C PHE A 90 2.63 -6.71 -19.60
N GLY A 91 3.81 -6.86 -19.00
CA GLY A 91 4.91 -7.68 -19.52
C GLY A 91 5.68 -7.07 -20.69
N ASP A 92 5.57 -5.78 -20.89
CA ASP A 92 6.28 -5.02 -21.93
C ASP A 92 7.53 -4.29 -21.43
N TRP A 93 7.92 -4.53 -20.18
CA TRP A 93 9.19 -4.07 -19.63
C TRP A 93 10.21 -5.19 -19.63
N PRO A 94 11.38 -5.01 -20.26
CA PRO A 94 12.39 -6.08 -20.41
C PRO A 94 12.83 -6.69 -19.08
N GLY A 95 12.94 -8.02 -19.04
CA GLY A 95 13.39 -8.77 -17.86
C GLY A 95 12.35 -8.92 -16.74
N HIS A 96 11.10 -8.44 -16.94
CA HIS A 96 10.04 -8.48 -15.93
C HIS A 96 8.76 -9.13 -16.48
N PRO A 97 8.46 -10.37 -16.06
CA PRO A 97 7.24 -11.06 -16.49
C PRO A 97 5.98 -10.35 -16.04
N GLY A 98 5.08 -10.06 -16.99
CA GLY A 98 3.81 -9.42 -16.71
C GLY A 98 2.87 -10.25 -15.85
N CYS A 99 1.85 -9.58 -15.28
CA CYS A 99 0.89 -10.24 -14.39
C CYS A 99 -0.56 -9.76 -14.57
N ILE A 100 -0.87 -9.10 -15.68
CA ILE A 100 -2.22 -8.54 -15.94
C ILE A 100 -3.33 -9.58 -15.87
N ALA A 101 -3.07 -10.84 -16.25
CA ALA A 101 -4.04 -11.93 -16.19
C ALA A 101 -4.51 -12.23 -14.76
N TYR A 102 -3.68 -11.95 -13.76
CA TYR A 102 -4.03 -12.10 -12.35
C TYR A 102 -4.97 -10.99 -11.87
N LEU A 103 -4.75 -9.76 -12.33
CA LEU A 103 -5.70 -8.66 -12.07
C LEU A 103 -7.04 -8.92 -12.75
N ASP A 104 -7.07 -9.46 -13.99
CA ASP A 104 -8.32 -9.92 -14.63
C ASP A 104 -9.02 -11.00 -13.81
N ARG A 105 -8.25 -11.92 -13.20
CA ARG A 105 -8.75 -12.95 -12.31
C ARG A 105 -9.37 -12.36 -11.05
N ALA A 106 -8.71 -11.36 -10.45
CA ALA A 106 -9.22 -10.64 -9.29
C ALA A 106 -10.58 -9.98 -9.56
N PHE A 107 -10.76 -9.36 -10.74
CA PHE A 107 -12.04 -8.77 -11.13
C PHE A 107 -13.15 -9.81 -11.28
N ARG A 108 -12.84 -11.00 -11.80
CA ARG A 108 -13.82 -12.11 -11.82
C ARG A 108 -14.21 -12.53 -10.41
N TRP A 109 -13.25 -12.69 -9.50
CA TRP A 109 -13.49 -13.05 -8.11
C TRP A 109 -14.26 -11.96 -7.35
N ALA A 110 -13.95 -10.70 -7.62
CA ALA A 110 -14.68 -9.57 -7.02
C ALA A 110 -16.16 -9.55 -7.44
N ARG A 111 -16.49 -9.87 -8.71
CA ARG A 111 -17.88 -10.00 -9.15
C ARG A 111 -18.59 -11.14 -8.43
N GLU A 112 -17.91 -12.28 -8.23
CA GLU A 112 -18.47 -13.45 -7.55
C GLU A 112 -18.74 -13.19 -6.06
N THR A 113 -17.87 -12.42 -5.39
CA THR A 113 -17.93 -12.20 -3.95
C THR A 113 -18.57 -10.88 -3.54
N GLY A 114 -18.89 -10.00 -4.49
CA GLY A 114 -19.44 -8.68 -4.23
C GLY A 114 -18.42 -7.64 -3.76
N LEU A 115 -17.13 -7.98 -3.71
CA LEU A 115 -16.07 -7.05 -3.34
C LEU A 115 -15.84 -6.01 -4.44
N LYS A 116 -15.33 -4.85 -4.04
CA LYS A 116 -14.82 -3.82 -4.95
C LYS A 116 -13.29 -3.87 -5.00
N ILE A 117 -12.73 -3.41 -6.11
CA ILE A 117 -11.29 -3.36 -6.32
C ILE A 117 -10.82 -1.91 -6.42
N MET A 118 -9.79 -1.59 -5.67
CA MET A 118 -8.92 -0.44 -5.84
C MET A 118 -7.62 -0.92 -6.46
N ILE A 119 -7.33 -0.49 -7.69
CA ILE A 119 -6.03 -0.74 -8.32
C ILE A 119 -5.06 0.30 -7.79
N ASP A 120 -3.89 -0.13 -7.36
CA ASP A 120 -2.82 0.75 -6.90
C ASP A 120 -1.56 0.56 -7.75
N LEU A 121 -1.15 1.60 -8.49
CA LEU A 121 0.16 1.59 -9.14
C LEU A 121 1.24 1.72 -8.05
N HIS A 122 1.75 0.58 -7.61
CA HIS A 122 2.59 0.49 -6.42
C HIS A 122 4.05 0.82 -6.69
N THR A 123 4.53 0.49 -7.89
CA THR A 123 5.90 0.76 -8.31
C THR A 123 5.96 1.47 -9.65
N VAL A 124 7.01 2.24 -9.88
CA VAL A 124 7.33 2.87 -11.17
C VAL A 124 8.80 2.65 -11.51
N PRO A 125 9.17 2.65 -12.80
CA PRO A 125 10.56 2.41 -13.18
C PRO A 125 11.47 3.50 -12.63
N GLY A 126 12.60 3.10 -12.02
CA GLY A 126 13.51 4.02 -11.32
C GLY A 126 13.05 4.41 -9.91
N SER A 127 11.98 3.80 -9.43
CA SER A 127 11.37 3.93 -8.09
C SER A 127 11.01 5.37 -7.69
N GLN A 128 9.91 5.51 -6.98
CA GLN A 128 9.37 6.78 -6.47
C GLN A 128 9.73 7.05 -5.01
N ASN A 129 10.32 6.08 -4.32
CA ASN A 129 10.59 6.20 -2.89
C ASN A 129 11.94 5.63 -2.43
N GLY A 130 12.52 4.67 -3.16
CA GLY A 130 13.74 3.97 -2.76
C GLY A 130 13.52 2.96 -1.63
N PHE A 131 12.28 2.57 -1.35
CA PHE A 131 11.95 1.48 -0.44
C PHE A 131 11.92 0.14 -1.22
N ASP A 132 11.93 -0.96 -0.49
CA ASP A 132 11.73 -2.31 -1.07
C ASP A 132 10.37 -2.43 -1.76
N ASN A 133 9.31 -1.89 -1.16
CA ASN A 133 7.97 -1.83 -1.77
C ASN A 133 7.90 -0.98 -3.05
N GLY A 134 8.84 -0.08 -3.29
CA GLY A 134 9.02 0.63 -4.57
C GLY A 134 9.71 -0.21 -5.63
N GLY A 135 10.05 -1.45 -5.30
CA GLY A 135 10.66 -2.46 -6.17
C GLY A 135 12.17 -2.32 -6.36
N LEU A 136 12.79 -1.20 -6.00
CA LEU A 136 14.22 -0.95 -6.18
C LEU A 136 14.78 -0.14 -5.00
N THR A 137 15.38 -0.85 -4.06
CA THR A 137 15.86 -0.31 -2.80
C THR A 137 17.00 0.69 -2.98
N GLY A 138 16.92 1.82 -2.30
CA GLY A 138 17.96 2.87 -2.30
C GLY A 138 18.01 3.73 -3.57
N VAL A 139 17.19 3.45 -4.58
CA VAL A 139 17.09 4.23 -5.82
C VAL A 139 15.78 5.00 -5.84
N CYS A 140 15.84 6.31 -6.07
CA CYS A 140 14.66 7.16 -6.25
C CYS A 140 14.94 8.19 -7.37
N LYS A 141 14.67 7.78 -8.61
CA LYS A 141 15.02 8.55 -9.82
C LYS A 141 13.87 8.75 -10.79
N TRP A 142 12.73 8.10 -10.58
CA TRP A 142 11.59 8.18 -11.48
C TRP A 142 11.22 9.63 -11.83
N ALA A 143 11.09 10.49 -10.83
CA ALA A 143 10.66 11.88 -11.02
C ALA A 143 11.64 12.75 -11.81
N GLN A 144 12.86 12.26 -12.05
CA GLN A 144 13.93 12.97 -12.76
C GLN A 144 13.98 12.62 -14.25
N ASN A 145 13.27 11.58 -14.68
CA ASN A 145 13.28 11.10 -16.05
C ASN A 145 11.88 11.21 -16.67
N PRO A 146 11.67 12.13 -17.63
CA PRO A 146 10.38 12.33 -18.29
C PRO A 146 9.84 11.08 -18.98
N ASP A 147 10.71 10.24 -19.56
CA ASP A 147 10.28 9.03 -20.26
C ASP A 147 9.71 7.99 -19.28
N LEU A 148 10.29 7.87 -18.10
CA LEU A 148 9.79 6.98 -17.04
C LEU A 148 8.47 7.48 -16.46
N VAL A 149 8.31 8.80 -16.37
CA VAL A 149 7.05 9.44 -15.96
C VAL A 149 5.95 9.18 -16.99
N GLU A 150 6.27 9.36 -18.27
CA GLU A 150 5.33 9.10 -19.37
C GLU A 150 4.95 7.61 -19.42
N TYR A 151 5.91 6.70 -19.21
CA TYR A 151 5.62 5.28 -19.14
C TYR A 151 4.62 4.95 -18.02
N ALA A 152 4.79 5.53 -16.82
CA ALA A 152 3.86 5.34 -15.72
C ALA A 152 2.43 5.86 -16.06
N LEU A 153 2.34 7.02 -16.70
CA LEU A 153 1.06 7.57 -17.19
C LEU A 153 0.39 6.64 -18.22
N ASN A 154 1.18 6.07 -19.13
CA ASN A 154 0.68 5.11 -20.14
C ASN A 154 0.18 3.81 -19.50
N VAL A 155 0.86 3.30 -18.45
CA VAL A 155 0.38 2.15 -17.67
C VAL A 155 -0.99 2.45 -17.06
N LEU A 156 -1.15 3.62 -16.43
CA LEU A 156 -2.42 4.05 -15.84
C LEU A 156 -3.54 4.17 -16.88
N GLU A 157 -3.26 4.74 -18.05
CA GLU A 157 -4.25 4.83 -19.13
C GLU A 157 -4.68 3.45 -19.65
N ARG A 158 -3.74 2.54 -19.82
CA ARG A 158 -4.03 1.17 -20.28
C ARG A 158 -4.91 0.43 -19.26
N LEU A 159 -4.63 0.58 -17.97
CA LEU A 159 -5.48 0.03 -16.90
C LEU A 159 -6.88 0.64 -16.92
N ALA A 160 -6.96 1.97 -17.04
CA ALA A 160 -8.24 2.66 -17.11
C ALA A 160 -9.08 2.20 -18.31
N ARG A 161 -8.48 2.09 -19.51
CA ARG A 161 -9.16 1.57 -20.71
C ARG A 161 -9.63 0.14 -20.56
N ARG A 162 -8.81 -0.73 -19.91
CA ARG A 162 -9.12 -2.14 -19.71
C ARG A 162 -10.29 -2.35 -18.77
N TYR A 163 -10.37 -1.56 -17.69
CA TYR A 163 -11.32 -1.78 -16.60
C TYR A 163 -12.41 -0.72 -16.47
N ARG A 164 -12.51 0.26 -17.39
CA ARG A 164 -13.50 1.34 -17.30
C ARG A 164 -14.94 0.85 -17.18
N ASP A 165 -15.26 -0.29 -17.79
CA ASP A 165 -16.61 -0.87 -17.82
C ASP A 165 -16.81 -1.96 -16.75
N GLU A 166 -15.80 -2.20 -15.93
CA GLU A 166 -15.84 -3.19 -14.87
C GLU A 166 -16.66 -2.69 -13.66
N PRO A 167 -17.80 -3.35 -13.34
CA PRO A 167 -18.70 -2.86 -12.30
C PRO A 167 -18.10 -2.94 -10.88
N THR A 168 -17.05 -3.73 -10.70
CA THR A 168 -16.35 -3.88 -9.42
C THR A 168 -15.16 -2.95 -9.28
N LEU A 169 -14.79 -2.20 -10.33
CA LEU A 169 -13.76 -1.17 -10.20
C LEU A 169 -14.28 -0.02 -9.33
N HIS A 170 -13.71 0.13 -8.15
CA HIS A 170 -13.98 1.24 -7.25
C HIS A 170 -13.11 2.46 -7.58
N SER A 171 -11.81 2.25 -7.69
CA SER A 171 -10.85 3.34 -7.84
C SER A 171 -9.54 2.90 -8.47
N ILE A 172 -8.79 3.87 -8.98
CA ILE A 172 -7.39 3.73 -9.36
C ILE A 172 -6.57 4.70 -8.50
N GLU A 173 -5.62 4.17 -7.75
CA GLU A 173 -4.59 4.95 -7.09
C GLU A 173 -3.43 5.19 -8.06
N VAL A 174 -3.10 6.47 -8.23
CA VAL A 174 -2.20 6.92 -9.29
C VAL A 174 -0.75 6.55 -9.03
N LEU A 175 -0.34 6.54 -7.77
CA LEU A 175 1.02 6.15 -7.36
C LEU A 175 1.11 5.95 -5.86
N ASN A 176 1.60 4.79 -5.43
CA ASN A 176 1.92 4.48 -4.05
C ASN A 176 3.14 5.30 -3.57
N GLU A 177 3.05 5.88 -2.39
CA GLU A 177 4.16 6.42 -1.58
C GLU A 177 5.25 7.23 -2.29
N PRO A 178 4.95 8.24 -3.12
CA PRO A 178 5.99 9.13 -3.64
C PRO A 178 6.65 9.92 -2.51
N VAL A 179 7.93 9.62 -2.23
CA VAL A 179 8.59 10.01 -0.99
C VAL A 179 8.85 11.52 -0.87
N SER A 180 8.64 12.06 0.33
CA SER A 180 8.98 13.45 0.67
C SER A 180 10.47 13.61 0.97
N TRP A 181 10.95 14.85 0.99
CA TRP A 181 12.32 15.17 1.36
C TRP A 181 12.68 14.66 2.77
N SER A 182 11.79 14.87 3.74
CA SER A 182 12.01 14.47 5.12
C SER A 182 12.05 12.95 5.30
N VAL A 183 11.19 12.23 4.58
CA VAL A 183 11.17 10.76 4.64
C VAL A 183 12.38 10.19 3.90
N PHE A 184 12.69 10.69 2.68
CA PHE A 184 13.85 10.22 1.91
C PHE A 184 15.18 10.35 2.67
N HIS A 185 15.39 11.49 3.35
CA HIS A 185 16.63 11.71 4.13
C HIS A 185 16.55 11.12 5.55
N GLY A 186 15.38 10.76 6.02
CA GLY A 186 15.17 10.13 7.33
C GLY A 186 15.24 8.60 7.30
N THR A 187 15.23 7.99 6.12
CA THR A 187 15.33 6.54 5.92
C THR A 187 16.72 6.18 5.40
N SER A 188 17.35 5.17 5.97
CA SER A 188 18.68 4.68 5.56
C SER A 188 18.54 3.45 4.66
N ASN A 189 18.01 3.62 3.46
CA ASN A 189 17.96 2.53 2.49
C ASN A 189 19.25 2.49 1.68
N THR A 190 19.97 1.38 1.79
CA THR A 190 21.23 1.18 1.07
C THR A 190 20.94 0.47 -0.24
N ALA A 191 21.28 1.12 -1.36
CA ALA A 191 21.18 0.50 -2.66
C ALA A 191 22.24 -0.58 -2.86
N LYS A 192 21.90 -1.65 -3.54
CA LYS A 192 22.83 -2.70 -3.93
C LYS A 192 23.88 -2.18 -4.94
N ASP A 193 23.44 -1.39 -5.91
CA ASP A 193 24.33 -0.69 -6.85
C ASP A 193 24.37 0.81 -6.55
N VAL A 194 25.51 1.25 -5.98
CA VAL A 194 25.76 2.66 -5.64
C VAL A 194 25.77 3.56 -6.90
N ARG A 195 26.16 3.03 -8.08
CA ARG A 195 26.16 3.81 -9.32
C ARG A 195 24.75 4.03 -9.82
N GLU A 196 23.88 3.00 -9.73
CA GLU A 196 22.46 3.13 -10.06
C GLU A 196 21.78 4.12 -9.10
N ALA A 197 22.14 4.10 -7.84
CA ALA A 197 21.59 5.02 -6.82
C ALA A 197 22.11 6.46 -6.92
N SER A 198 23.26 6.67 -7.56
CA SER A 198 23.88 8.00 -7.65
C SER A 198 22.91 9.03 -8.24
N GLY A 199 22.70 10.15 -7.56
CA GLY A 199 21.76 11.20 -7.95
C GLY A 199 20.30 10.93 -7.54
N SER A 200 20.02 9.85 -6.80
CA SER A 200 18.69 9.64 -6.22
C SER A 200 18.27 10.78 -5.30
N THR A 201 17.02 11.17 -5.36
CA THR A 201 16.45 12.21 -4.51
C THR A 201 14.92 12.02 -4.35
N HIS A 202 14.36 12.71 -3.38
CA HIS A 202 12.91 12.72 -3.12
C HIS A 202 12.08 13.19 -4.32
N VAL A 203 10.78 12.90 -4.29
CA VAL A 203 9.82 13.43 -5.26
C VAL A 203 9.33 14.81 -4.81
N PRO A 204 9.70 15.93 -5.49
CA PRO A 204 9.30 17.27 -5.10
C PRO A 204 7.78 17.47 -5.19
N LEU A 205 7.17 18.14 -4.20
CA LEU A 205 5.72 18.38 -4.18
C LEU A 205 5.21 19.11 -5.43
N ARG A 206 6.01 20.04 -5.97
CA ARG A 206 5.65 20.76 -7.21
C ARG A 206 5.58 19.81 -8.41
N PHE A 207 6.53 18.89 -8.51
CA PHE A 207 6.51 17.83 -9.52
C PHE A 207 5.30 16.92 -9.33
N LEU A 208 5.09 16.42 -8.11
CA LEU A 208 3.99 15.52 -7.79
C LEU A 208 2.62 16.13 -8.14
N LYS A 209 2.43 17.43 -7.86
CA LYS A 209 1.21 18.15 -8.26
C LYS A 209 1.01 18.23 -9.78
N ARG A 210 2.08 18.37 -10.57
CA ARG A 210 1.98 18.31 -12.04
C ARG A 210 1.59 16.91 -12.51
N PHE A 211 2.32 15.90 -12.06
CA PHE A 211 2.05 14.51 -12.38
C PHE A 211 0.61 14.11 -12.03
N TYR A 212 0.11 14.48 -10.86
CA TYR A 212 -1.28 14.21 -10.45
C TYR A 212 -2.31 14.93 -11.34
N ARG A 213 -2.00 16.13 -11.83
CA ARG A 213 -2.89 16.83 -12.78
C ARG A 213 -2.92 16.11 -14.12
N ASP A 214 -1.76 15.69 -14.62
CA ASP A 214 -1.64 15.00 -15.90
C ASP A 214 -2.34 13.62 -15.82
N ALA A 215 -2.09 12.85 -14.76
CA ALA A 215 -2.77 11.59 -14.49
C ALA A 215 -4.30 11.77 -14.38
N TYR A 216 -4.76 12.78 -13.63
CA TYR A 216 -6.19 13.07 -13.51
C TYR A 216 -6.82 13.35 -14.87
N THR A 217 -6.20 14.20 -15.66
CA THR A 217 -6.72 14.59 -16.99
C THR A 217 -6.87 13.36 -17.89
N ARG A 218 -5.85 12.52 -17.96
CA ARG A 218 -5.85 11.30 -18.78
C ARG A 218 -6.87 10.28 -18.28
N LEU A 219 -6.86 9.98 -16.98
CA LEU A 219 -7.77 9.00 -16.39
C LEU A 219 -9.23 9.44 -16.47
N ARG A 220 -9.52 10.71 -16.20
CA ARG A 220 -10.90 11.21 -16.22
C ARG A 220 -11.50 11.26 -17.62
N ALA A 221 -10.68 11.37 -18.65
CA ALA A 221 -11.13 11.24 -20.04
C ALA A 221 -11.55 9.81 -20.42
N ILE A 222 -11.16 8.80 -19.64
CA ILE A 222 -11.39 7.38 -19.92
C ILE A 222 -12.40 6.78 -18.94
N LEU A 223 -12.21 7.02 -17.65
CA LEU A 223 -12.99 6.42 -16.57
C LEU A 223 -14.39 7.02 -16.46
N ARG A 224 -15.34 6.21 -16.01
CA ARG A 224 -16.67 6.69 -15.65
C ARG A 224 -16.59 7.75 -14.54
N PRO A 225 -17.54 8.69 -14.50
CA PRO A 225 -17.54 9.75 -13.47
C PRO A 225 -17.54 9.22 -12.06
N GLU A 226 -18.23 8.10 -11.78
CA GLU A 226 -18.32 7.48 -10.45
C GLU A 226 -17.06 6.76 -10.00
N THR A 227 -16.17 6.34 -10.91
CA THR A 227 -14.90 5.71 -10.54
C THR A 227 -14.00 6.75 -9.89
N LEU A 228 -13.53 6.49 -8.68
CA LEU A 228 -12.66 7.41 -7.95
C LEU A 228 -11.24 7.35 -8.48
N ILE A 229 -10.56 8.49 -8.44
CA ILE A 229 -9.11 8.58 -8.64
C ILE A 229 -8.48 8.92 -7.30
N VAL A 230 -7.56 8.07 -6.83
CA VAL A 230 -6.93 8.20 -5.53
C VAL A 230 -5.51 8.71 -5.71
N PHE A 231 -5.10 9.61 -4.82
CA PHE A 231 -3.78 10.21 -4.82
C PHE A 231 -3.15 10.04 -3.45
N HIS A 232 -1.97 9.46 -3.40
CA HIS A 232 -1.22 9.37 -2.14
C HIS A 232 -0.71 10.74 -1.69
N ASP A 233 -0.72 11.01 -0.38
CA ASP A 233 -0.34 12.31 0.19
C ASP A 233 1.16 12.62 0.05
N GLY A 234 1.97 11.63 -0.31
CA GLY A 234 3.43 11.74 -0.40
C GLY A 234 4.07 12.07 0.94
N PHE A 235 3.49 11.59 2.04
CA PHE A 235 3.87 11.89 3.41
C PHE A 235 3.81 13.39 3.75
N ARG A 236 2.82 14.11 3.15
CA ARG A 236 2.65 15.57 3.28
C ARG A 236 1.17 15.93 3.44
N LEU A 237 0.44 15.16 4.24
CA LEU A 237 -1.02 15.21 4.36
C LEU A 237 -1.59 16.63 4.42
N LEU A 238 -1.01 17.52 5.23
CA LEU A 238 -1.51 18.88 5.42
C LEU A 238 -1.08 19.87 4.31
N ARG A 239 -0.29 19.43 3.32
CA ARG A 239 0.22 20.31 2.24
C ARG A 239 -0.71 20.38 1.02
N TRP A 240 -1.81 19.62 1.03
CA TRP A 240 -2.75 19.54 -0.08
C TRP A 240 -3.89 20.56 0.02
N GLY A 241 -4.48 20.77 1.20
CA GLY A 241 -5.56 21.73 1.43
C GLY A 241 -6.59 21.73 0.31
N ASP A 242 -6.92 22.91 -0.20
CA ASP A 242 -7.87 23.11 -1.30
C ASP A 242 -7.30 22.85 -2.70
N TRP A 243 -6.09 22.29 -2.82
CA TRP A 243 -5.44 22.20 -4.12
C TRP A 243 -6.26 21.41 -5.15
N PHE A 244 -6.83 20.27 -4.78
CA PHE A 244 -7.65 19.43 -5.65
C PHE A 244 -8.89 20.19 -6.15
N ARG A 245 -9.58 20.89 -5.25
CA ARG A 245 -10.75 21.71 -5.58
C ARG A 245 -10.38 22.86 -6.52
N ARG A 246 -9.28 23.57 -6.25
CA ARG A 246 -8.78 24.66 -7.12
C ARG A 246 -8.30 24.16 -8.47
N ALA A 247 -7.81 22.93 -8.56
CA ALA A 247 -7.45 22.28 -9.80
C ALA A 247 -8.65 21.74 -10.58
N GLY A 248 -9.89 21.91 -10.08
CA GLY A 248 -11.11 21.44 -10.74
C GLY A 248 -11.32 19.93 -10.71
N MET A 249 -10.60 19.22 -9.85
CA MET A 249 -10.70 17.76 -9.77
C MET A 249 -11.94 17.34 -9.00
N ARG A 250 -12.68 16.37 -9.55
CA ARG A 250 -13.89 15.81 -8.97
C ARG A 250 -13.77 14.30 -8.83
N ASN A 251 -14.50 13.72 -7.89
CA ASN A 251 -14.50 12.29 -7.59
C ASN A 251 -13.09 11.77 -7.36
N VAL A 252 -12.40 12.47 -6.45
CA VAL A 252 -11.02 12.19 -6.04
C VAL A 252 -10.93 11.99 -4.54
N MET A 253 -9.94 11.24 -4.11
CA MET A 253 -9.67 10.93 -2.71
C MET A 253 -8.17 11.05 -2.44
N LEU A 254 -7.81 11.51 -1.26
CA LEU A 254 -6.41 11.55 -0.82
C LEU A 254 -6.13 10.36 0.06
N ASP A 255 -5.14 9.56 -0.32
CA ASP A 255 -4.66 8.46 0.50
C ASP A 255 -3.52 8.91 1.41
N THR A 256 -3.47 8.32 2.60
CA THR A 256 -2.40 8.51 3.58
C THR A 256 -2.10 7.20 4.31
N HIS A 257 -0.84 6.89 4.52
CA HIS A 257 -0.40 5.69 5.21
C HIS A 257 -0.03 6.00 6.67
N GLN A 258 -0.48 5.17 7.59
CA GLN A 258 -0.38 5.43 9.03
C GLN A 258 0.23 4.24 9.77
N TYR A 259 1.55 4.11 9.69
CA TYR A 259 2.30 3.09 10.43
C TYR A 259 2.88 3.67 11.71
N LEU A 260 2.51 3.10 12.87
CA LEU A 260 3.04 3.54 14.16
C LEU A 260 4.53 3.25 14.28
N ILE A 261 4.96 2.11 13.80
CA ILE A 261 6.37 1.70 13.83
C ILE A 261 7.29 2.72 13.12
N ALA A 262 6.83 3.29 11.99
CA ALA A 262 7.58 4.32 11.28
C ALA A 262 7.69 5.65 12.04
N MET A 263 6.78 5.91 12.99
CA MET A 263 6.84 7.09 13.85
C MET A 263 7.70 6.88 15.10
N GLU A 264 7.93 5.63 15.48
CA GLU A 264 8.72 5.27 16.66
C GLU A 264 10.21 5.49 16.44
N GLU A 265 10.71 5.25 15.25
CA GLU A 265 12.14 5.35 14.95
C GLU A 265 12.77 6.71 15.29
N PRO A 266 12.21 7.83 14.84
CA PRO A 266 12.76 9.15 15.19
C PRO A 266 12.63 9.49 16.69
N LEU A 267 11.60 8.95 17.36
CA LEU A 267 11.32 9.23 18.76
C LEU A 267 12.15 8.38 19.73
N PHE A 268 12.55 7.19 19.29
CA PHE A 268 13.22 6.20 20.14
C PHE A 268 14.64 5.84 19.67
N ALA A 269 15.23 6.65 18.80
CA ALA A 269 16.63 6.50 18.41
C ALA A 269 17.57 6.88 19.57
N GLY A 270 18.63 6.07 19.80
CA GLY A 270 19.68 6.37 20.75
C GLY A 270 19.51 5.76 22.17
N PRO A 271 20.35 6.17 23.14
CA PRO A 271 20.40 5.57 24.49
C PRO A 271 19.11 5.69 25.31
N ALA A 272 18.30 6.72 25.04
CA ALA A 272 17.03 6.94 25.70
C ALA A 272 15.98 5.86 25.33
N ARG A 273 16.19 5.07 24.29
CA ARG A 273 15.28 4.02 23.82
C ARG A 273 14.88 3.03 24.93
N ARG A 274 15.86 2.55 25.73
CA ARG A 274 15.57 1.60 26.80
C ARG A 274 14.70 2.20 27.92
N LEU A 275 14.93 3.45 28.26
CA LEU A 275 14.16 4.14 29.30
C LEU A 275 12.71 4.38 28.84
N TYR A 276 12.49 4.74 27.58
CA TYR A 276 11.14 4.98 27.03
C TYR A 276 10.36 3.67 26.88
N LEU A 277 10.96 2.61 26.37
CA LEU A 277 10.30 1.32 26.17
C LEU A 277 9.86 0.67 27.49
N GLN A 278 10.48 1.00 28.63
CA GLN A 278 10.09 0.55 29.97
C GLN A 278 9.15 1.52 30.69
N SER A 279 8.83 2.64 30.09
CA SER A 279 8.06 3.71 30.73
C SER A 279 6.56 3.39 30.81
N ARG A 280 5.97 3.52 32.03
CA ARG A 280 4.52 3.52 32.24
C ARG A 280 3.76 4.60 31.47
N HIS A 281 4.49 5.57 30.91
CA HIS A 281 3.93 6.68 30.13
C HIS A 281 3.79 6.39 28.64
N LEU A 282 4.32 5.27 28.16
CA LEU A 282 4.29 4.88 26.74
C LEU A 282 2.85 4.77 26.18
N PRO A 283 1.83 4.21 26.88
CA PRO A 283 0.45 4.23 26.38
C PRO A 283 -0.10 5.64 26.17
N TRP A 284 0.30 6.58 27.00
CA TRP A 284 -0.11 7.98 26.86
C TRP A 284 0.54 8.62 25.63
N LEU A 285 1.84 8.36 25.40
CA LEU A 285 2.55 8.85 24.21
C LEU A 285 1.91 8.32 22.90
N TYR A 286 1.60 7.03 22.84
CA TYR A 286 0.89 6.46 21.69
C TYR A 286 -0.49 7.10 21.48
N ARG A 287 -1.25 7.34 22.54
CA ARG A 287 -2.52 8.05 22.44
C ARG A 287 -2.35 9.46 21.87
N MET A 288 -1.32 10.17 22.28
CA MET A 288 -1.00 11.50 21.73
C MET A 288 -0.64 11.43 20.25
N LEU A 289 0.22 10.48 19.84
CA LEU A 289 0.60 10.30 18.45
C LEU A 289 -0.61 9.97 17.56
N VAL A 290 -1.43 9.01 17.98
CA VAL A 290 -2.66 8.64 17.26
C VAL A 290 -3.62 9.83 17.22
N GLY A 291 -3.80 10.55 18.34
CA GLY A 291 -4.65 11.74 18.40
C GLY A 291 -4.17 12.87 17.48
N ALA A 292 -2.87 13.12 17.43
CA ALA A 292 -2.29 14.11 16.51
C ALA A 292 -2.52 13.73 15.04
N ARG A 293 -2.38 12.44 14.70
CA ARG A 293 -2.69 11.94 13.35
C ARG A 293 -4.16 12.06 13.01
N GLU A 294 -5.04 11.72 13.93
CA GLU A 294 -6.48 11.90 13.76
C GLU A 294 -6.84 13.35 13.49
N ILE A 295 -6.27 14.30 14.23
CA ILE A 295 -6.48 15.74 14.01
C ILE A 295 -5.99 16.14 12.60
N ALA A 296 -4.83 15.65 12.16
CA ALA A 296 -4.30 15.92 10.83
C ALA A 296 -5.21 15.37 9.72
N ILE A 297 -5.67 14.12 9.86
CA ILE A 297 -6.59 13.47 8.93
C ILE A 297 -7.93 14.25 8.88
N ARG A 298 -8.51 14.59 10.03
CA ARG A 298 -9.74 15.39 10.11
C ARG A 298 -9.57 16.78 9.48
N SER A 299 -8.39 17.39 9.65
CA SER A 299 -8.08 18.68 9.02
C SER A 299 -8.02 18.55 7.49
N ALA A 300 -7.36 17.55 6.95
CA ALA A 300 -7.31 17.29 5.51
C ALA A 300 -8.70 16.94 4.95
N ALA A 301 -9.48 16.15 5.69
CA ALA A 301 -10.83 15.72 5.31
C ALA A 301 -11.87 16.86 5.20
N ARG A 302 -11.54 18.06 5.67
CA ARG A 302 -12.37 19.26 5.42
C ARG A 302 -12.30 19.73 3.96
N HIS A 303 -11.25 19.36 3.25
CA HIS A 303 -10.95 19.82 1.90
C HIS A 303 -11.16 18.75 0.84
N ILE A 304 -10.91 17.48 1.18
CA ILE A 304 -10.99 16.33 0.28
C ILE A 304 -11.28 15.07 1.11
N PRO A 305 -12.06 14.10 0.60
CA PRO A 305 -12.19 12.78 1.24
C PRO A 305 -10.80 12.14 1.45
N VAL A 306 -10.54 11.62 2.65
CA VAL A 306 -9.27 10.99 3.01
C VAL A 306 -9.49 9.49 3.22
N LEU A 307 -8.67 8.70 2.56
CA LEU A 307 -8.49 7.28 2.77
C LEU A 307 -7.27 7.07 3.69
N VAL A 308 -7.35 6.14 4.62
CA VAL A 308 -6.17 5.55 5.24
C VAL A 308 -5.95 4.21 4.53
N GLY A 309 -5.16 4.24 3.45
CA GLY A 309 -4.96 3.11 2.55
C GLY A 309 -4.12 2.00 3.16
N GLU A 310 -3.17 2.38 4.01
CA GLU A 310 -2.34 1.41 4.71
C GLU A 310 -2.16 1.79 6.19
N TRP A 311 -2.28 0.80 7.05
CA TRP A 311 -1.98 0.90 8.46
C TRP A 311 -1.83 -0.49 9.08
N CYS A 312 -1.08 -0.58 10.18
CA CYS A 312 -1.02 -1.79 11.00
C CYS A 312 -1.02 -1.44 12.48
N VAL A 313 -1.28 -2.45 13.31
CA VAL A 313 -1.26 -2.32 14.78
C VAL A 313 0.12 -2.62 15.36
N GLU A 314 1.08 -2.90 14.51
CA GLU A 314 2.44 -3.21 14.92
C GLU A 314 3.09 -2.03 15.64
N ASN A 315 3.79 -2.35 16.71
CA ASN A 315 4.61 -1.41 17.49
C ASN A 315 5.83 -2.16 18.03
N ARG A 316 6.91 -1.43 18.32
CA ARG A 316 8.16 -1.99 18.86
C ARG A 316 8.14 -2.21 20.38
N TRP A 317 6.99 -2.10 21.00
CA TRP A 317 6.87 -2.36 22.42
C TRP A 317 7.14 -3.85 22.71
N PRO A 318 8.06 -4.19 23.62
CA PRO A 318 8.24 -5.59 24.06
C PRO A 318 6.99 -6.03 24.81
N CYS A 319 6.13 -6.76 24.12
CA CYS A 319 4.92 -7.32 24.71
C CYS A 319 5.23 -8.67 25.34
N THR A 320 4.88 -8.82 26.62
CA THR A 320 4.57 -10.16 27.15
C THR A 320 3.23 -10.59 26.55
N ALA A 321 2.97 -11.89 26.42
CA ALA A 321 1.73 -12.41 25.81
C ALA A 321 0.45 -11.82 26.44
N GLU A 322 0.51 -11.37 27.68
CA GLU A 322 -0.57 -10.74 28.42
C GLU A 322 -0.75 -9.25 28.04
N THR A 323 0.35 -8.54 27.81
CA THR A 323 0.37 -7.15 27.37
C THR A 323 -0.12 -7.05 25.92
N GLU A 324 0.21 -8.01 25.08
CA GLU A 324 -0.21 -8.09 23.68
C GLU A 324 -1.74 -8.14 23.55
N ARG A 325 -2.42 -9.00 24.32
CA ARG A 325 -3.90 -9.06 24.37
C ARG A 325 -4.53 -7.74 24.78
N THR A 326 -3.97 -7.10 25.81
CA THR A 326 -4.53 -5.88 26.39
C THR A 326 -4.29 -4.67 25.50
N HIS A 327 -3.15 -4.59 24.83
CA HIS A 327 -2.81 -3.45 23.95
C HIS A 327 -3.47 -3.54 22.58
N THR A 328 -3.56 -4.72 21.99
CA THR A 328 -4.30 -4.93 20.73
C THR A 328 -5.77 -4.55 20.90
N VAL A 329 -6.40 -4.93 22.01
CA VAL A 329 -7.78 -4.56 22.33
C VAL A 329 -7.91 -3.05 22.58
N LYS A 330 -7.01 -2.42 23.33
CA LYS A 330 -7.04 -0.98 23.61
C LYS A 330 -6.76 -0.14 22.35
N TYR A 331 -5.88 -0.56 21.48
CA TYR A 331 -5.61 0.12 20.22
C TYR A 331 -6.81 0.03 19.26
N ARG A 332 -7.45 -1.15 19.17
CA ARG A 332 -8.72 -1.32 18.46
C ARG A 332 -9.80 -0.41 19.05
N ASP A 333 -9.92 -0.35 20.37
CA ASP A 333 -10.88 0.51 21.06
C ASP A 333 -10.59 2.00 20.81
N CYS A 334 -9.34 2.43 20.75
CA CYS A 334 -8.98 3.80 20.41
C CYS A 334 -9.35 4.12 18.95
N ASN A 335 -9.01 3.26 17.99
CA ASN A 335 -9.40 3.47 16.60
C ASN A 335 -10.91 3.34 16.38
N ALA A 336 -11.57 2.37 17.01
CA ALA A 336 -13.01 2.19 16.93
C ALA A 336 -13.79 3.32 17.60
N ARG A 337 -13.32 3.86 18.73
CA ARG A 337 -14.01 4.95 19.44
C ARG A 337 -13.76 6.31 18.81
N HIS A 338 -12.59 6.56 18.22
CA HIS A 338 -12.21 7.86 17.67
C HIS A 338 -12.44 7.97 16.15
N GLY A 339 -12.31 6.89 15.40
CA GLY A 339 -12.50 6.91 13.94
C GLY A 339 -13.94 6.91 13.46
N MET A 340 -14.95 6.75 14.33
CA MET A 340 -16.31 6.38 13.89
C MET A 340 -17.46 7.24 14.35
N ARG A 341 -17.25 8.32 15.06
CA ARG A 341 -18.38 9.18 15.46
C ARG A 341 -18.39 10.50 14.73
N ARG A 342 -19.17 10.51 13.62
CA ARG A 342 -19.92 11.63 13.01
C ARG A 342 -19.15 12.84 12.46
N ARG A 343 -19.24 12.99 11.12
CA ARG A 343 -18.98 14.18 10.31
C ARG A 343 -17.52 14.47 9.91
N GLY A 344 -16.79 13.44 9.51
CA GLY A 344 -15.55 13.57 8.73
C GLY A 344 -15.36 12.30 7.91
N ARG A 345 -15.22 12.44 6.61
CA ARG A 345 -15.12 11.33 5.66
C ARG A 345 -13.72 10.74 5.71
N SER A 346 -13.42 9.87 6.67
CA SER A 346 -12.19 9.09 6.70
C SER A 346 -12.50 7.60 6.59
N ILE A 347 -11.74 6.92 5.78
CA ILE A 347 -11.97 5.54 5.38
C ILE A 347 -10.67 4.76 5.60
N GLY A 348 -10.73 3.59 6.22
CA GLY A 348 -9.53 2.81 6.57
C GLY A 348 -9.42 1.49 5.80
N ALA A 349 -8.22 1.18 5.37
CA ALA A 349 -7.86 -0.12 4.81
C ALA A 349 -6.65 -0.71 5.56
N THR A 350 -6.57 -2.03 5.63
CA THR A 350 -5.55 -2.78 6.39
C THR A 350 -4.81 -3.72 5.45
N SER A 351 -3.50 -3.90 5.61
CA SER A 351 -2.79 -4.99 4.94
C SER A 351 -3.09 -6.32 5.63
N LEU A 352 -3.43 -7.34 4.87
CA LEU A 352 -3.70 -8.69 5.35
C LEU A 352 -2.73 -9.67 4.69
N ARG A 353 -2.00 -10.41 5.50
CA ARG A 353 -1.31 -11.62 5.08
C ARG A 353 -2.26 -12.81 5.24
N VAL A 354 -2.63 -13.47 4.15
CA VAL A 354 -3.42 -14.70 4.22
C VAL A 354 -2.50 -15.86 4.55
N PRO A 355 -2.71 -16.60 5.68
CA PRO A 355 -1.82 -17.69 6.05
C PRO A 355 -1.88 -18.84 5.04
N ARG A 356 -0.74 -19.32 4.56
CA ARG A 356 -0.63 -20.45 3.64
C ARG A 356 -1.08 -21.80 4.24
N ASN A 357 -1.21 -21.93 5.54
CA ASN A 357 -1.44 -23.22 6.19
C ASN A 357 -2.93 -23.52 6.32
N ARG A 358 -3.49 -24.20 5.30
CA ARG A 358 -4.90 -24.64 5.25
C ARG A 358 -5.33 -25.51 6.44
N ALA A 359 -4.39 -26.20 7.11
CA ALA A 359 -4.69 -27.02 8.29
C ALA A 359 -5.03 -26.18 9.53
N ALA A 360 -4.43 -25.01 9.70
CA ALA A 360 -4.70 -24.12 10.82
C ALA A 360 -6.02 -23.33 10.68
N ALA A 361 -6.54 -23.19 9.46
CA ALA A 361 -7.79 -22.48 9.20
C ALA A 361 -9.05 -23.23 9.64
N LYS A 362 -9.00 -24.57 9.78
CA LYS A 362 -10.15 -25.38 10.21
C LYS A 362 -10.44 -25.31 11.71
N GLU A 363 -9.48 -24.98 12.54
CA GLU A 363 -9.65 -25.05 14.01
C GLU A 363 -10.09 -23.76 14.70
N ASN A 364 -10.26 -22.68 13.98
CA ASN A 364 -10.50 -21.37 14.58
C ASN A 364 -11.57 -20.55 13.86
N ARG A 365 -12.81 -20.90 14.05
CA ARG A 365 -14.01 -20.17 13.60
C ARG A 365 -14.38 -19.01 14.53
N HIS A 366 -13.58 -17.97 14.64
CA HIS A 366 -14.01 -16.71 15.25
C HIS A 366 -13.28 -15.51 14.64
N VAL A 367 -14.03 -14.44 14.43
CA VAL A 367 -13.69 -13.12 13.87
C VAL A 367 -12.40 -12.49 14.43
N THR A 368 -11.88 -12.97 15.52
CA THR A 368 -10.64 -12.57 16.17
C THR A 368 -9.37 -12.92 15.38
N ARG A 369 -9.48 -13.69 14.30
CA ARG A 369 -8.31 -14.29 13.62
C ARG A 369 -7.73 -13.54 12.44
N ALA A 370 -8.51 -12.81 11.67
CA ALA A 370 -7.93 -11.95 10.64
C ALA A 370 -6.95 -10.92 11.26
N THR A 371 -7.26 -10.51 12.48
CA THR A 371 -6.43 -9.57 13.25
C THR A 371 -5.36 -10.26 14.11
N ALA A 372 -5.56 -11.53 14.49
CA ALA A 372 -4.58 -12.32 15.27
C ALA A 372 -3.49 -12.94 14.38
N ALA A 373 -3.73 -13.14 13.09
CA ALA A 373 -2.69 -13.59 12.14
C ALA A 373 -1.61 -12.50 11.92
N ILE A 374 -1.98 -11.23 12.04
CA ILE A 374 -1.04 -10.09 12.04
C ILE A 374 -0.15 -10.10 13.31
N SER A 375 -0.63 -10.65 14.43
CA SER A 375 0.09 -10.64 15.70
C SER A 375 0.97 -11.89 15.95
N LYS A 376 0.76 -12.99 15.26
CA LYS A 376 1.48 -14.26 15.49
C LYS A 376 2.80 -14.44 14.75
N HIS A 377 3.07 -13.60 13.75
CA HIS A 377 4.35 -13.62 13.05
C HIS A 377 4.95 -12.23 13.23
N GLY A 378 5.37 -11.97 14.48
CA GLY A 378 6.05 -10.75 14.84
C GLY A 378 7.16 -10.42 13.84
N ILE A 379 7.00 -9.31 13.21
CA ILE A 379 8.05 -8.52 12.62
C ILE A 379 8.19 -7.26 13.46
#